data_3d4692574306d15b070078e2b7d5bea2
#
_entry.id   3d4692574306d15b070078e2b7d5bea2
#
_cell.length_a   1.000
_cell.length_b   1.000
_cell.length_c   1.000
_cell.angle_alpha   90.00
_cell.angle_beta   90.00
_cell.angle_gamma   90.00
#
_symmetry.space_group_name_H-M   'P 1'
#
loop_
_entity.id
_entity.type
_entity.pdbx_description
1 polymer ?
#
loop_
_entity_poly.entity_id
_entity_poly.type
_entity_poly.pdbx_seq_one_letter_code
_entity_poly.pdbx_strand_id
1 'polypeptide(L)'
;DFAGNQPVGSDEQNENYSDSSGAAEDVLSILEQLAVDGLVLDDDDAVRHMDHHPEEPPKVLPVKIKKDGTLSALSSAAAPENFEVLSWHVKRTTKRLGEKIFSGDISVHPYRYGTQKACDYCSFKSVCGFDPAFDGFDWKRLKKMNKDEIWEAIRKEAGE
;
A
#
# COMPACT_ATOMS: atom_id res chain seq x y z
N ASP A 1 5.77 59.18 55.86
CA ASP A 1 6.53 58.35 56.75
C ASP A 1 6.55 56.93 56.19
N PHE A 2 7.63 56.53 55.85
CA PHE A 2 8.28 55.32 55.33
C PHE A 2 7.45 54.07 55.14
N ALA A 3 7.21 53.78 53.86
CA ALA A 3 6.81 52.52 53.35
C ALA A 3 8.00 51.51 53.32
N GLY A 4 7.83 50.39 53.96
CA GLY A 4 8.74 49.27 53.91
C GLY A 4 8.65 48.53 52.60
N ASN A 5 9.78 48.40 51.99
CA ASN A 5 10.03 47.59 50.75
C ASN A 5 10.12 46.11 51.15
N GLN A 6 9.20 45.27 50.64
CA GLN A 6 9.35 43.83 50.72
C GLN A 6 9.83 43.26 49.36
N PRO A 7 10.75 42.30 49.37
CA PRO A 7 11.24 41.73 48.13
C PRO A 7 10.18 40.76 47.52
N VAL A 8 9.98 40.94 46.23
CA VAL A 8 9.18 40.06 45.40
C VAL A 8 9.91 38.72 45.30
N GLY A 9 9.26 37.66 45.77
CA GLY A 9 9.73 36.30 45.60
C GLY A 9 9.69 35.93 44.10
N SER A 10 10.80 35.49 43.61
CA SER A 10 10.95 34.86 42.31
C SER A 10 10.28 33.48 42.36
N ASP A 11 9.07 33.37 41.84
CA ASP A 11 8.48 32.08 41.50
C ASP A 11 9.26 31.51 40.32
N GLU A 12 10.23 30.69 40.61
CA GLU A 12 10.79 29.74 39.64
C GLU A 12 9.67 28.77 39.26
N GLN A 13 8.99 29.09 38.16
CA GLN A 13 8.18 28.09 37.46
C GLN A 13 9.11 27.05 36.89
N ASN A 14 9.25 25.95 37.63
CA ASN A 14 9.82 24.72 37.18
C ASN A 14 8.89 24.16 36.12
N GLU A 15 9.06 24.60 34.88
CA GLU A 15 8.47 23.92 33.74
C GLU A 15 9.08 22.53 33.66
N ASN A 16 8.37 21.58 34.25
CA ASN A 16 8.59 20.17 34.04
C ASN A 16 8.50 19.88 32.53
N TYR A 17 9.62 19.93 31.84
CA TYR A 17 9.81 19.38 30.53
C TYR A 17 9.92 17.85 30.68
N SER A 18 8.80 17.25 31.03
CA SER A 18 8.64 15.80 31.10
C SER A 18 7.66 15.38 30.03
N ASP A 19 8.14 14.51 29.22
CA ASP A 19 7.46 13.57 28.37
C ASP A 19 7.50 13.82 26.86
N SER A 20 8.72 13.93 26.32
CA SER A 20 8.96 13.77 24.90
C SER A 20 8.84 12.29 24.45
N SER A 21 8.86 11.33 25.39
CA SER A 21 8.74 9.90 25.07
C SER A 21 7.31 9.50 24.69
N GLY A 22 6.30 10.02 25.40
CA GLY A 22 4.89 9.74 25.09
C GLY A 22 4.47 10.31 23.74
N ALA A 23 4.91 11.52 23.43
CA ALA A 23 4.60 12.14 22.13
C ALA A 23 5.23 11.39 20.94
N ALA A 24 6.42 10.81 21.12
CA ALA A 24 7.07 10.00 20.10
C ALA A 24 6.35 8.66 19.88
N GLU A 25 5.90 8.00 20.95
CA GLU A 25 5.10 6.77 20.85
C GLU A 25 3.76 7.02 20.17
N ASP A 26 3.09 8.14 20.45
CA ASP A 26 1.85 8.54 19.78
C ASP A 26 2.05 8.77 18.27
N VAL A 27 3.13 9.46 17.88
CA VAL A 27 3.46 9.67 16.46
C VAL A 27 3.75 8.36 15.75
N LEU A 28 4.48 7.45 16.36
CA LEU A 28 4.77 6.14 15.77
C LEU A 28 3.51 5.30 15.59
N SER A 29 2.59 5.32 16.55
CA SER A 29 1.30 4.63 16.43
C SER A 29 0.44 5.18 15.29
N ILE A 30 0.48 6.49 15.06
CA ILE A 30 -0.21 7.13 13.94
C ILE A 30 0.45 6.73 12.60
N LEU A 31 1.78 6.72 12.52
CA LEU A 31 2.49 6.30 11.32
C LEU A 31 2.20 4.84 10.95
N GLU A 32 2.10 3.94 11.92
CA GLU A 32 1.71 2.54 11.69
C GLU A 32 0.28 2.42 11.12
N GLN A 33 -0.63 3.30 11.53
CA GLN A 33 -1.99 3.37 10.97
C GLN A 33 -2.00 3.94 9.54
N LEU A 34 -0.98 4.70 9.17
CA LEU A 34 -0.79 5.26 7.83
C LEU A 34 0.04 4.36 6.92
N ALA A 35 0.37 3.14 7.36
CA ALA A 35 1.10 2.18 6.54
C ALA A 35 0.41 1.97 5.19
N VAL A 36 1.17 2.09 4.12
CA VAL A 36 0.67 1.95 2.74
C VAL A 36 0.90 0.54 2.23
N ASP A 37 -0.09 0.02 1.53
CA ASP A 37 0.05 -1.19 0.72
C ASP A 37 0.50 -0.82 -0.69
N GLY A 38 1.30 -1.67 -1.31
CA GLY A 38 1.70 -1.47 -2.70
C GLY A 38 3.06 -2.05 -3.03
N LEU A 39 3.60 -1.59 -4.15
CA LEU A 39 4.90 -1.99 -4.66
C LEU A 39 5.84 -0.79 -4.61
N VAL A 40 6.99 -0.96 -3.98
CA VAL A 40 8.02 0.07 -3.81
C VAL A 40 9.18 -0.22 -4.76
N LEU A 41 9.88 0.83 -5.18
CA LEU A 41 11.11 0.67 -5.97
C LEU A 41 12.17 -0.05 -5.14
N ASP A 42 12.81 -1.06 -5.71
CA ASP A 42 13.93 -1.78 -5.09
C ASP A 42 15.21 -0.94 -5.22
N ASP A 43 15.25 0.14 -4.46
CA ASP A 43 16.33 1.10 -4.40
C ASP A 43 16.45 1.59 -2.95
N ASP A 44 17.61 1.32 -2.33
CA ASP A 44 17.86 1.63 -0.92
C ASP A 44 17.79 3.14 -0.64
N ASP A 45 18.24 3.97 -1.57
CA ASP A 45 18.21 5.42 -1.43
C ASP A 45 16.78 5.95 -1.51
N ALA A 46 15.97 5.43 -2.45
CA ALA A 46 14.57 5.79 -2.57
C ALA A 46 13.80 5.45 -1.29
N VAL A 47 14.00 4.25 -0.76
CA VAL A 47 13.33 3.81 0.49
C VAL A 47 13.70 4.69 1.67
N ARG A 48 14.99 5.04 1.83
CA ARG A 48 15.47 5.88 2.93
C ARG A 48 14.97 7.32 2.84
N HIS A 49 14.74 7.84 1.64
CA HIS A 49 14.18 9.18 1.46
C HIS A 49 12.66 9.22 1.67
N MET A 50 11.98 8.10 1.44
CA MET A 50 10.53 8.00 1.65
C MET A 50 10.15 7.76 3.11
N ASP A 51 11.01 7.05 3.88
CA ASP A 51 10.80 6.78 5.29
C ASP A 51 12.03 7.23 6.08
N HIS A 52 11.91 8.33 6.78
CA HIS A 52 13.00 9.18 7.30
C HIS A 52 13.67 8.65 8.59
N HIS A 53 13.55 7.36 8.90
CA HIS A 53 14.18 6.76 10.08
C HIS A 53 15.35 5.85 9.70
N PRO A 54 16.59 6.38 9.55
CA PRO A 54 17.73 5.61 9.03
C PRO A 54 18.21 4.49 9.95
N GLU A 55 17.81 4.49 11.23
CA GLU A 55 18.23 3.50 12.23
C GLU A 55 17.15 2.48 12.58
N GLU A 56 15.91 2.69 12.14
CA GLU A 56 14.78 1.81 12.39
C GLU A 56 14.23 1.20 11.10
N PRO A 57 13.61 -0.01 11.18
CA PRO A 57 12.94 -0.56 10.00
C PRO A 57 11.79 0.35 9.56
N PRO A 58 11.56 0.51 8.24
CA PRO A 58 10.46 1.32 7.71
C PRO A 58 9.13 0.91 8.34
N LYS A 59 8.35 1.90 8.80
CA LYS A 59 7.06 1.67 9.46
C LYS A 59 5.88 1.94 8.54
N VAL A 60 6.07 2.83 7.57
CA VAL A 60 5.02 3.25 6.65
C VAL A 60 5.06 2.46 5.34
N LEU A 61 6.25 2.05 4.90
CA LEU A 61 6.44 1.33 3.65
C LEU A 61 6.33 -0.19 3.82
N PRO A 62 5.78 -0.93 2.84
CA PRO A 62 5.65 -2.38 2.87
C PRO A 62 6.97 -3.10 2.56
N VAL A 63 8.06 -2.64 3.15
CA VAL A 63 9.40 -3.18 2.94
C VAL A 63 10.05 -3.62 4.25
N LYS A 64 10.96 -4.57 4.15
CA LYS A 64 11.78 -5.06 5.27
C LYS A 64 13.24 -4.92 4.90
N ILE A 65 14.01 -4.27 5.76
CA ILE A 65 15.46 -4.10 5.59
C ILE A 65 16.18 -5.19 6.37
N LYS A 66 17.19 -5.81 5.75
CA LYS A 66 18.07 -6.78 6.41
C LYS A 66 19.13 -6.05 7.25
N LYS A 67 19.86 -6.84 8.06
CA LYS A 67 20.96 -6.32 8.90
C LYS A 67 22.13 -5.71 8.10
N ASP A 68 22.28 -6.09 6.83
CA ASP A 68 23.27 -5.56 5.90
C ASP A 68 22.81 -4.28 5.19
N GLY A 69 21.61 -3.78 5.50
CA GLY A 69 21.04 -2.56 4.94
C GLY A 69 20.30 -2.77 3.61
N THR A 70 20.31 -3.98 3.03
CA THR A 70 19.62 -4.28 1.77
C THR A 70 18.17 -4.67 1.98
N LEU A 71 17.32 -4.53 0.96
CA LEU A 71 15.93 -4.95 1.02
C LEU A 71 15.80 -6.48 1.11
N SER A 72 14.87 -6.94 1.92
CA SER A 72 14.55 -8.36 2.05
C SER A 72 13.72 -8.83 0.85
N ALA A 73 13.91 -10.09 0.44
CA ALA A 73 13.05 -10.74 -0.56
C ALA A 73 11.57 -10.80 -0.16
N LEU A 74 11.26 -10.62 1.12
CA LEU A 74 9.88 -10.52 1.62
C LEU A 74 9.28 -9.12 1.47
N SER A 75 10.05 -8.13 1.00
CA SER A 75 9.56 -6.78 0.74
C SER A 75 8.66 -6.76 -0.48
N SER A 76 7.63 -5.91 -0.44
CA SER A 76 6.84 -5.56 -1.62
C SER A 76 7.63 -4.57 -2.49
N ALA A 77 8.77 -5.01 -3.01
CA ALA A 77 9.65 -4.19 -3.83
C ALA A 77 9.89 -4.84 -5.21
N ALA A 78 10.16 -4.02 -6.20
CA ALA A 78 10.51 -4.45 -7.55
C ALA A 78 11.59 -3.56 -8.18
N ALA A 79 12.44 -4.16 -8.98
CA ALA A 79 13.48 -3.48 -9.73
C ALA A 79 12.89 -2.43 -10.71
N PRO A 80 13.65 -1.38 -11.09
CA PRO A 80 13.20 -0.33 -11.99
C PRO A 80 12.59 -0.85 -13.29
N GLU A 81 13.22 -1.86 -13.90
CA GLU A 81 12.77 -2.48 -15.15
C GLU A 81 11.37 -3.11 -15.00
N ASN A 82 11.09 -3.69 -13.86
CA ASN A 82 9.79 -4.25 -13.55
C ASN A 82 8.71 -3.16 -13.43
N PHE A 83 9.05 -1.97 -12.94
CA PHE A 83 8.13 -0.83 -12.90
C PHE A 83 7.76 -0.33 -14.29
N GLU A 84 8.70 -0.32 -15.23
CA GLU A 84 8.44 0.05 -16.62
C GLU A 84 7.45 -0.93 -17.26
N VAL A 85 7.71 -2.24 -17.13
CA VAL A 85 6.85 -3.31 -17.63
C VAL A 85 5.46 -3.25 -16.99
N LEU A 86 5.38 -3.03 -15.67
CA LEU A 86 4.12 -2.86 -14.95
C LEU A 86 3.35 -1.63 -15.44
N SER A 87 4.02 -0.50 -15.61
CA SER A 87 3.41 0.74 -16.11
C SER A 87 2.81 0.54 -17.52
N TRP A 88 3.54 -0.15 -18.39
CA TRP A 88 3.06 -0.52 -19.71
C TRP A 88 1.80 -1.42 -19.61
N HIS A 89 1.84 -2.47 -18.78
CA HIS A 89 0.72 -3.38 -18.58
C HIS A 89 -0.53 -2.66 -18.05
N VAL A 90 -0.36 -1.77 -17.06
CA VAL A 90 -1.46 -0.98 -16.50
C VAL A 90 -2.07 -0.08 -17.57
N LYS A 91 -1.27 0.68 -18.32
CA LYS A 91 -1.75 1.55 -19.40
C LYS A 91 -2.52 0.77 -20.46
N ARG A 92 -1.97 -0.37 -20.91
CA ARG A 92 -2.63 -1.24 -21.89
C ARG A 92 -3.95 -1.80 -21.37
N THR A 93 -3.96 -2.27 -20.12
CA THR A 93 -5.16 -2.84 -19.50
C THR A 93 -6.24 -1.79 -19.33
N THR A 94 -5.88 -0.59 -18.87
CA THR A 94 -6.81 0.54 -18.73
C THR A 94 -7.42 0.93 -20.08
N LYS A 95 -6.60 1.02 -21.12
CA LYS A 95 -7.09 1.30 -22.49
C LYS A 95 -8.08 0.24 -22.97
N ARG A 96 -7.74 -1.05 -22.82
CA ARG A 96 -8.61 -2.17 -23.20
C ARG A 96 -9.94 -2.16 -22.45
N LEU A 97 -9.91 -1.85 -21.15
CA LEU A 97 -11.14 -1.73 -20.35
C LEU A 97 -11.99 -0.53 -20.82
N GLY A 98 -11.36 0.61 -21.12
CA GLY A 98 -12.05 1.77 -21.69
C GLY A 98 -12.72 1.44 -23.03
N GLU A 99 -12.02 0.77 -23.93
CA GLU A 99 -12.56 0.32 -25.22
C GLU A 99 -13.78 -0.60 -25.05
N LYS A 100 -13.74 -1.52 -24.09
CA LYS A 100 -14.89 -2.38 -23.77
C LYS A 100 -16.10 -1.58 -23.27
N ILE A 101 -15.87 -0.61 -22.36
CA ILE A 101 -16.94 0.27 -21.87
C ILE A 101 -17.56 1.06 -23.04
N PHE A 102 -16.75 1.67 -23.88
CA PHE A 102 -17.23 2.45 -25.04
C PHE A 102 -17.92 1.60 -26.11
N SER A 103 -17.55 0.32 -26.23
CA SER A 103 -18.23 -0.62 -27.13
C SER A 103 -19.55 -1.16 -26.57
N GLY A 104 -19.92 -0.79 -25.35
CA GLY A 104 -21.15 -1.26 -24.70
C GLY A 104 -21.06 -2.71 -24.20
N ASP A 105 -19.86 -3.22 -23.92
CA ASP A 105 -19.70 -4.54 -23.32
C ASP A 105 -20.26 -4.55 -21.89
N ILE A 106 -21.42 -5.18 -21.71
CA ILE A 106 -22.12 -5.36 -20.44
C ILE A 106 -22.00 -6.80 -19.92
N SER A 107 -21.08 -7.58 -20.46
CA SER A 107 -20.89 -8.99 -20.07
C SER A 107 -20.49 -9.11 -18.60
N VAL A 108 -21.11 -10.08 -17.91
CA VAL A 108 -20.90 -10.30 -16.47
C VAL A 108 -20.01 -11.52 -16.27
N HIS A 109 -18.73 -11.26 -15.99
CA HIS A 109 -17.74 -12.30 -15.72
C HIS A 109 -16.97 -12.00 -14.42
N PRO A 110 -17.60 -12.22 -13.25
CA PRO A 110 -16.94 -11.97 -11.98
C PRO A 110 -15.77 -12.92 -11.76
N TYR A 111 -14.71 -12.43 -11.09
CA TYR A 111 -13.54 -13.27 -10.81
C TYR A 111 -13.80 -14.23 -9.64
N ARG A 112 -13.08 -15.35 -9.69
CA ARG A 112 -12.89 -16.27 -8.57
C ARG A 112 -11.40 -16.57 -8.40
N TYR A 113 -10.88 -16.32 -7.20
CA TYR A 113 -9.50 -16.60 -6.82
C TYR A 113 -9.50 -17.52 -5.59
N GLY A 114 -9.24 -18.81 -5.80
CA GLY A 114 -9.38 -19.80 -4.75
C GLY A 114 -10.80 -19.84 -4.19
N THR A 115 -10.95 -19.50 -2.91
CA THR A 115 -12.25 -19.38 -2.21
C THR A 115 -12.88 -18.01 -2.35
N GLN A 116 -12.12 -16.96 -2.63
CA GLN A 116 -12.59 -15.58 -2.77
C GLN A 116 -13.33 -15.39 -4.10
N LYS A 117 -14.45 -14.69 -4.05
CA LYS A 117 -15.28 -14.36 -5.21
C LYS A 117 -15.57 -12.87 -5.22
N ALA A 118 -15.59 -12.28 -6.41
CA ALA A 118 -15.98 -10.87 -6.58
C ALA A 118 -17.36 -10.56 -5.99
N CYS A 119 -18.23 -11.58 -5.90
CA CYS A 119 -19.61 -11.45 -5.42
C CYS A 119 -19.75 -11.51 -3.89
N ASP A 120 -18.71 -11.85 -3.13
CA ASP A 120 -18.83 -12.08 -1.69
C ASP A 120 -19.29 -10.83 -0.93
N TYR A 121 -18.80 -9.64 -1.35
CA TYR A 121 -19.14 -8.34 -0.76
C TYR A 121 -19.81 -7.38 -1.75
N CYS A 122 -20.39 -7.89 -2.84
CA CYS A 122 -20.97 -7.05 -3.89
C CYS A 122 -22.36 -6.53 -3.50
N SER A 123 -22.53 -5.22 -3.45
CA SER A 123 -23.81 -4.56 -3.17
C SER A 123 -24.86 -4.75 -4.27
N PHE A 124 -24.45 -5.11 -5.49
CA PHE A 124 -25.32 -5.28 -6.65
C PHE A 124 -25.77 -6.72 -6.89
N LYS A 125 -25.50 -7.62 -5.97
CA LYS A 125 -25.79 -9.06 -6.11
C LYS A 125 -27.27 -9.34 -6.43
N SER A 126 -28.19 -8.57 -5.87
CA SER A 126 -29.63 -8.72 -6.08
C SER A 126 -30.13 -8.26 -7.46
N VAL A 127 -29.37 -7.40 -8.15
CA VAL A 127 -29.74 -6.83 -9.46
C VAL A 127 -28.92 -7.43 -10.60
N CYS A 128 -27.72 -7.95 -10.31
CA CYS A 128 -26.77 -8.46 -11.29
C CYS A 128 -27.29 -9.74 -12.00
N GLY A 129 -28.05 -10.57 -11.28
CA GLY A 129 -28.59 -11.83 -11.83
C GLY A 129 -27.54 -12.89 -12.15
N PHE A 130 -26.25 -12.69 -11.78
CA PHE A 130 -25.20 -13.68 -12.01
C PHE A 130 -25.48 -14.96 -11.20
N ASP A 131 -25.71 -16.06 -11.89
CA ASP A 131 -25.82 -17.38 -11.30
C ASP A 131 -25.10 -18.42 -12.18
N PRO A 132 -24.01 -19.04 -11.69
CA PRO A 132 -23.22 -20.01 -12.44
C PRO A 132 -23.97 -21.34 -12.72
N ALA A 133 -25.19 -21.49 -12.23
CA ALA A 133 -26.04 -22.63 -12.56
C ALA A 133 -26.73 -22.47 -13.93
N PHE A 134 -26.77 -21.27 -14.48
CA PHE A 134 -27.33 -21.01 -15.81
C PHE A 134 -26.25 -20.94 -16.87
N ASP A 135 -26.55 -21.42 -18.07
CA ASP A 135 -25.69 -21.36 -19.23
C ASP A 135 -25.35 -19.90 -19.59
N GLY A 136 -24.07 -19.64 -19.88
CA GLY A 136 -23.58 -18.32 -20.22
C GLY A 136 -23.03 -17.50 -19.04
N PHE A 137 -23.19 -17.97 -17.80
CA PHE A 137 -22.60 -17.34 -16.62
C PHE A 137 -21.42 -18.14 -16.10
N ASP A 138 -20.22 -17.70 -16.38
CA ASP A 138 -18.99 -18.33 -15.95
C ASP A 138 -18.11 -17.44 -15.07
N TRP A 139 -17.46 -18.07 -14.08
CA TRP A 139 -16.44 -17.42 -13.29
C TRP A 139 -15.16 -17.20 -14.10
N LYS A 140 -14.65 -15.98 -14.11
CA LYS A 140 -13.25 -15.73 -14.51
C LYS A 140 -12.31 -16.27 -13.43
N ARG A 141 -11.84 -17.51 -13.60
CA ARG A 141 -10.94 -18.16 -12.65
C ARG A 141 -9.55 -17.56 -12.74
N LEU A 142 -9.08 -16.95 -11.66
CA LEU A 142 -7.72 -16.44 -11.54
C LEU A 142 -6.81 -17.55 -11.01
N LYS A 143 -5.70 -17.78 -11.70
CA LYS A 143 -4.65 -18.72 -11.27
C LYS A 143 -3.83 -18.09 -10.16
N LYS A 144 -3.52 -18.86 -9.10
CA LYS A 144 -2.53 -18.44 -8.11
C LYS A 144 -1.14 -18.51 -8.77
N MET A 145 -0.43 -17.40 -8.74
CA MET A 145 0.90 -17.24 -9.31
C MET A 145 1.85 -16.73 -8.24
N ASN A 146 3.10 -17.15 -8.28
CA ASN A 146 4.15 -16.54 -7.47
C ASN A 146 4.65 -15.25 -8.13
N LYS A 147 5.54 -14.51 -7.43
CA LYS A 147 6.03 -13.20 -7.88
C LYS A 147 6.72 -13.29 -9.26
N ASP A 148 7.54 -14.32 -9.46
CA ASP A 148 8.32 -14.49 -10.71
C ASP A 148 7.40 -14.86 -11.88
N GLU A 149 6.44 -15.76 -11.66
CA GLU A 149 5.42 -16.12 -12.67
C GLU A 149 4.59 -14.91 -13.11
N ILE A 150 4.28 -13.99 -12.17
CA ILE A 150 3.55 -12.76 -12.50
C ILE A 150 4.39 -11.88 -13.41
N TRP A 151 5.66 -11.64 -13.07
CA TRP A 151 6.55 -10.81 -13.88
C TRP A 151 6.78 -11.40 -15.26
N GLU A 152 6.99 -12.72 -15.35
CA GLU A 152 7.13 -13.43 -16.62
C GLU A 152 5.87 -13.28 -17.50
N ALA A 153 4.68 -13.43 -16.90
CA ALA A 153 3.43 -13.26 -17.62
C ALA A 153 3.25 -11.85 -18.18
N ILE A 154 3.61 -10.83 -17.40
CA ILE A 154 3.49 -9.42 -17.82
C ILE A 154 4.50 -9.11 -18.94
N ARG A 155 5.76 -9.56 -18.82
CA ARG A 155 6.78 -9.38 -19.88
C ARG A 155 6.38 -10.07 -21.17
N LYS A 156 5.88 -11.28 -21.09
CA LYS A 156 5.37 -12.00 -22.27
C LYS A 156 4.24 -11.25 -22.98
N GLU A 157 3.37 -10.56 -22.23
CA GLU A 157 2.36 -9.67 -22.81
C GLU A 157 2.97 -8.42 -23.45
N ALA A 158 4.10 -7.94 -22.92
CA ALA A 158 4.83 -6.81 -23.47
C ALA A 158 5.59 -7.14 -24.77
N GLY A 159 5.85 -8.40 -25.04
CA GLY A 159 6.59 -8.87 -26.23
C GLY A 159 8.10 -8.99 -25.98
N GLU A 160 8.49 -9.11 -24.70
CA GLU A 160 9.86 -9.40 -24.26
C GLU A 160 10.09 -10.90 -24.10
#